data_5099dd5138b440c8d298bcec1f23091f
#
_entry.id   5099dd5138b440c8d298bcec1f23091f
#
_cell.length_a   1.000
_cell.length_b   1.000
_cell.length_c   1.000
_cell.angle_alpha   90.00
_cell.angle_beta   90.00
_cell.angle_gamma   90.00
#
_symmetry.space_group_name_H-M   'P 1'
#
loop_
_entity.id
_entity.type
_entity.pdbx_description
1 polymer ?
#
loop_
_entity_poly.entity_id
_entity_poly.type
_entity_poly.pdbx_seq_one_letter_code
_entity_poly.pdbx_strand_id
1 'polypeptide(L)'
;MLHDNRILVLGAGELGMAVLRNLVRRTAPAGISVAVLLRPSTIDSGDPVKRKDVAELRSLGVELVPGDLADQSGAELATVFRRFDTVISCTGFVGGPGVQLKIARAALGAGVKRYFPWQFGVDYEVIGRGSAQDLFDEQLDVRDLLRSQERTEWVIVSTGMFTSFLFEPSFGVVDLARNTVNALGGWDNAVTVTTAEDIGAVTTEIVFATPRIANQVVHVAGDTVTYHQLADTVDRLLGTHVLRAVWSVDELKRQLAKDPHDALRKYRVVFAEGRGVAWDQQSTFNTQQGIAVCGLEEWMRSNAVISQAAQTA
;
A
#
# COMPACT_ATOMS: atom_id res chain seq x y z
N MET A 1 -19.87 4.57 -23.17
CA MET A 1 -18.98 4.38 -22.00
C MET A 1 -17.75 3.64 -22.51
N LEU A 2 -16.55 4.24 -22.42
CA LEU A 2 -15.30 3.56 -22.74
C LEU A 2 -15.00 2.61 -21.58
N HIS A 3 -15.36 1.34 -21.70
CA HIS A 3 -14.94 0.33 -20.73
C HIS A 3 -13.48 0.00 -20.98
N ASP A 4 -12.66 0.07 -19.93
CA ASP A 4 -11.30 -0.43 -19.95
C ASP A 4 -11.40 -1.96 -20.00
N ASN A 5 -11.12 -2.55 -21.15
CA ASN A 5 -11.32 -3.98 -21.36
C ASN A 5 -10.16 -4.84 -20.88
N ARG A 6 -8.98 -4.25 -20.64
CA ARG A 6 -7.78 -4.95 -20.20
C ARG A 6 -7.07 -4.21 -19.08
N ILE A 7 -6.94 -4.86 -17.94
CA ILE A 7 -6.30 -4.33 -16.74
C ILE A 7 -5.02 -5.12 -16.46
N LEU A 8 -3.89 -4.44 -16.28
CA LEU A 8 -2.63 -5.02 -15.84
C LEU A 8 -2.31 -4.57 -14.42
N VAL A 9 -2.10 -5.54 -13.54
CA VAL A 9 -1.55 -5.30 -12.20
C VAL A 9 -0.06 -5.60 -12.22
N LEU A 10 0.75 -4.73 -11.65
CA LEU A 10 2.20 -4.93 -11.54
C LEU A 10 2.52 -5.50 -10.15
N GLY A 11 2.93 -6.77 -10.11
CA GLY A 11 3.27 -7.51 -8.89
C GLY A 11 2.08 -8.19 -8.21
N ALA A 12 2.36 -9.30 -7.53
CA ALA A 12 1.41 -10.10 -6.77
C ALA A 12 1.94 -10.40 -5.35
N GLY A 13 2.45 -9.37 -4.67
CA GLY A 13 2.66 -9.41 -3.22
C GLY A 13 1.34 -9.28 -2.47
N GLU A 14 1.40 -9.02 -1.15
CA GLU A 14 0.22 -8.88 -0.28
C GLU A 14 -0.87 -8.01 -0.92
N LEU A 15 -0.54 -6.77 -1.28
CA LEU A 15 -1.48 -5.85 -1.93
C LEU A 15 -1.90 -6.33 -3.33
N GLY A 16 -0.94 -6.75 -4.15
CA GLY A 16 -1.24 -7.16 -5.52
C GLY A 16 -2.22 -8.32 -5.59
N MET A 17 -2.08 -9.31 -4.71
CA MET A 17 -3.03 -10.42 -4.60
C MET A 17 -4.43 -9.96 -4.18
N ALA A 18 -4.51 -9.04 -3.20
CA ALA A 18 -5.78 -8.48 -2.76
C ALA A 18 -6.49 -7.71 -3.89
N VAL A 19 -5.75 -6.86 -4.63
CA VAL A 19 -6.27 -6.14 -5.81
C VAL A 19 -6.74 -7.11 -6.88
N LEU A 20 -5.94 -8.13 -7.22
CA LEU A 20 -6.27 -9.11 -8.26
C LEU A 20 -7.54 -9.90 -7.93
N ARG A 21 -7.68 -10.41 -6.70
CA ARG A 21 -8.88 -11.12 -6.24
C ARG A 21 -10.14 -10.27 -6.38
N ASN A 22 -10.09 -9.02 -5.97
CA ASN A 22 -11.23 -8.11 -6.03
C ASN A 22 -11.54 -7.70 -7.48
N LEU A 23 -10.55 -7.38 -8.30
CA LEU A 23 -10.73 -7.09 -9.72
C LEU A 23 -11.41 -8.25 -10.43
N VAL A 24 -10.93 -9.49 -10.26
CA VAL A 24 -11.52 -10.67 -10.92
C VAL A 24 -12.98 -10.84 -10.53
N ARG A 25 -13.31 -10.76 -9.25
CA ARG A 25 -14.71 -10.86 -8.78
C ARG A 25 -15.60 -9.79 -9.44
N ARG A 26 -15.09 -8.58 -9.59
CA ARG A 26 -15.83 -7.43 -10.14
C ARG A 26 -15.94 -7.48 -11.67
N THR A 27 -14.94 -8.04 -12.35
CA THR A 27 -14.85 -8.04 -13.83
C THR A 27 -15.45 -9.27 -14.49
N ALA A 28 -15.58 -10.39 -13.79
CA ALA A 28 -16.08 -11.64 -14.34
C ALA A 28 -17.42 -11.50 -15.11
N PRO A 29 -18.43 -10.75 -14.63
CA PRO A 29 -19.67 -10.54 -15.36
C PRO A 29 -19.55 -9.63 -16.58
N ALA A 30 -18.51 -8.79 -16.66
CA ALA A 30 -18.36 -7.72 -17.64
C ALA A 30 -17.43 -8.08 -18.82
N GLY A 31 -16.81 -9.27 -18.81
CA GLY A 31 -15.87 -9.69 -19.86
C GLY A 31 -14.56 -8.87 -19.91
N ILE A 32 -14.19 -8.23 -18.82
CA ILE A 32 -12.95 -7.46 -18.70
C ILE A 32 -11.82 -8.43 -18.32
N SER A 33 -10.72 -8.41 -19.06
CA SER A 33 -9.57 -9.27 -18.77
C SER A 33 -8.63 -8.65 -17.74
N VAL A 34 -8.17 -9.46 -16.80
CA VAL A 34 -7.20 -9.08 -15.76
C VAL A 34 -5.90 -9.86 -15.99
N ALA A 35 -4.78 -9.15 -15.98
CA ALA A 35 -3.45 -9.71 -16.11
C ALA A 35 -2.55 -9.25 -14.95
N VAL A 36 -1.51 -10.00 -14.67
CA VAL A 36 -0.46 -9.62 -13.71
C VAL A 36 0.92 -9.76 -14.33
N LEU A 37 1.76 -8.74 -14.15
CA LEU A 37 3.16 -8.79 -14.54
C LEU A 37 3.98 -9.37 -13.38
N LEU A 38 4.66 -10.48 -13.66
CA LEU A 38 5.51 -11.20 -12.71
C LEU A 38 6.87 -11.52 -13.33
N ARG A 39 7.89 -11.56 -12.49
CA ARG A 39 9.22 -12.04 -12.92
C ARG A 39 9.12 -13.49 -13.42
N PRO A 40 9.79 -13.86 -14.50
CA PRO A 40 9.87 -15.26 -14.96
C PRO A 40 10.26 -16.22 -13.82
N SER A 41 11.24 -15.83 -13.01
CA SER A 41 11.68 -16.60 -11.83
C SER A 41 10.61 -16.76 -10.74
N THR A 42 9.56 -15.95 -10.74
CA THR A 42 8.39 -16.11 -9.87
C THR A 42 7.38 -17.08 -10.49
N ILE A 43 7.12 -16.95 -11.79
CA ILE A 43 6.17 -17.80 -12.53
C ILE A 43 6.61 -19.28 -12.52
N ASP A 44 7.93 -19.51 -12.67
CA ASP A 44 8.54 -20.84 -12.74
C ASP A 44 9.18 -21.27 -11.39
N SER A 45 8.84 -20.60 -10.31
CA SER A 45 9.45 -20.83 -8.99
C SER A 45 9.17 -22.22 -8.45
N GLY A 46 10.22 -22.85 -7.91
CA GLY A 46 10.10 -24.07 -7.10
C GLY A 46 9.62 -23.83 -5.65
N ASP A 47 9.62 -22.59 -5.19
CA ASP A 47 9.21 -22.20 -3.84
C ASP A 47 7.72 -22.50 -3.61
N PRO A 48 7.34 -23.23 -2.51
CA PRO A 48 5.96 -23.62 -2.26
C PRO A 48 4.99 -22.46 -2.15
N VAL A 49 5.40 -21.33 -1.55
CA VAL A 49 4.54 -20.16 -1.36
C VAL A 49 4.27 -19.50 -2.70
N LYS A 50 5.31 -19.22 -3.49
CA LYS A 50 5.16 -18.64 -4.83
C LYS A 50 4.36 -19.53 -5.76
N ARG A 51 4.56 -20.86 -5.68
CA ARG A 51 3.76 -21.82 -6.47
C ARG A 51 2.29 -21.77 -6.11
N LYS A 52 1.96 -21.65 -4.83
CA LYS A 52 0.58 -21.50 -4.36
C LYS A 52 -0.05 -20.23 -4.94
N ASP A 53 0.64 -19.10 -4.85
CA ASP A 53 0.15 -17.81 -5.36
C ASP A 53 -0.05 -17.86 -6.88
N VAL A 54 0.90 -18.41 -7.62
CA VAL A 54 0.80 -18.58 -9.08
C VAL A 54 -0.36 -19.53 -9.45
N ALA A 55 -0.57 -20.61 -8.69
CA ALA A 55 -1.68 -21.54 -8.92
C ALA A 55 -3.02 -20.86 -8.64
N GLU A 56 -3.12 -20.05 -7.59
CA GLU A 56 -4.31 -19.24 -7.30
C GLU A 56 -4.61 -18.27 -8.45
N LEU A 57 -3.63 -17.51 -8.92
CA LEU A 57 -3.79 -16.58 -10.03
C LEU A 57 -4.32 -17.27 -11.29
N ARG A 58 -3.78 -18.45 -11.63
CA ARG A 58 -4.28 -19.26 -12.75
C ARG A 58 -5.71 -19.74 -12.53
N SER A 59 -6.06 -20.14 -11.32
CA SER A 59 -7.43 -20.59 -11.00
C SER A 59 -8.45 -19.46 -11.07
N LEU A 60 -8.01 -18.22 -10.81
CA LEU A 60 -8.81 -17.02 -10.98
C LEU A 60 -8.94 -16.55 -12.42
N GLY A 61 -8.27 -17.20 -13.38
CA GLY A 61 -8.27 -16.81 -14.79
C GLY A 61 -7.42 -15.57 -15.08
N VAL A 62 -6.48 -15.20 -14.21
CA VAL A 62 -5.57 -14.07 -14.41
C VAL A 62 -4.48 -14.44 -15.43
N GLU A 63 -4.30 -13.62 -16.48
CA GLU A 63 -3.21 -13.77 -17.46
C GLU A 63 -1.87 -13.47 -16.77
N LEU A 64 -0.92 -14.41 -16.82
CA LEU A 64 0.43 -14.19 -16.32
C LEU A 64 1.31 -13.59 -17.42
N VAL A 65 1.78 -12.37 -17.21
CA VAL A 65 2.65 -11.65 -18.14
C VAL A 65 4.08 -11.66 -17.60
N PRO A 66 5.03 -12.32 -18.26
CA PRO A 66 6.41 -12.30 -17.82
C PRO A 66 7.03 -10.91 -18.00
N GLY A 67 7.73 -10.42 -16.98
CA GLY A 67 8.45 -9.15 -17.01
C GLY A 67 9.17 -8.85 -15.69
N ASP A 68 10.22 -8.06 -15.76
CA ASP A 68 10.98 -7.63 -14.58
C ASP A 68 11.04 -6.09 -14.54
N LEU A 69 10.38 -5.52 -13.53
CA LEU A 69 10.30 -4.07 -13.35
C LEU A 69 11.64 -3.44 -12.94
N ALA A 70 12.54 -4.21 -12.35
CA ALA A 70 13.86 -3.73 -11.98
C ALA A 70 14.82 -3.73 -13.18
N ASP A 71 14.89 -4.85 -13.90
CA ASP A 71 15.90 -5.09 -14.93
C ASP A 71 15.51 -4.55 -16.31
N GLN A 72 14.22 -4.58 -16.67
CA GLN A 72 13.77 -4.08 -17.96
C GLN A 72 13.85 -2.55 -18.07
N SER A 73 14.22 -2.09 -19.24
CA SER A 73 14.20 -0.68 -19.59
C SER A 73 12.76 -0.13 -19.66
N GLY A 74 12.60 1.19 -19.53
CA GLY A 74 11.30 1.84 -19.69
C GLY A 74 10.66 1.57 -21.06
N ALA A 75 11.44 1.41 -22.13
CA ALA A 75 10.93 1.11 -23.47
C ALA A 75 10.36 -0.32 -23.59
N GLU A 76 11.03 -1.29 -22.98
CA GLU A 76 10.55 -2.67 -22.91
C GLU A 76 9.27 -2.75 -22.10
N LEU A 77 9.22 -2.10 -20.93
CA LEU A 77 8.00 -2.02 -20.11
C LEU A 77 6.86 -1.33 -20.86
N ALA A 78 7.12 -0.24 -21.58
CA ALA A 78 6.12 0.46 -22.38
C ALA A 78 5.54 -0.44 -23.48
N THR A 79 6.37 -1.32 -24.07
CA THR A 79 5.90 -2.30 -25.06
C THR A 79 4.92 -3.29 -24.46
N VAL A 80 5.15 -3.75 -23.24
CA VAL A 80 4.21 -4.61 -22.50
C VAL A 80 2.94 -3.84 -22.14
N PHE A 81 3.07 -2.65 -21.56
CA PHE A 81 1.94 -1.87 -21.06
C PHE A 81 0.98 -1.41 -22.16
N ARG A 82 1.48 -1.19 -23.38
CA ARG A 82 0.65 -0.80 -24.56
C ARG A 82 -0.49 -1.79 -24.88
N ARG A 83 -0.40 -3.00 -24.38
CA ARG A 83 -1.43 -4.05 -24.55
C ARG A 83 -2.62 -3.86 -23.62
N PHE A 84 -2.58 -2.91 -22.69
CA PHE A 84 -3.55 -2.74 -21.61
C PHE A 84 -4.13 -1.32 -21.59
N ASP A 85 -5.39 -1.19 -21.18
CA ASP A 85 -6.05 0.10 -21.03
C ASP A 85 -5.75 0.73 -19.67
N THR A 86 -5.71 -0.10 -18.62
CA THR A 86 -5.43 0.33 -17.24
C THR A 86 -4.21 -0.42 -16.68
N VAL A 87 -3.31 0.30 -16.03
CA VAL A 87 -2.17 -0.27 -15.30
C VAL A 87 -2.26 0.15 -13.83
N ILE A 88 -2.18 -0.83 -12.93
CA ILE A 88 -2.20 -0.64 -11.46
C ILE A 88 -0.89 -1.15 -10.89
N SER A 89 -0.07 -0.28 -10.29
CA SER A 89 1.22 -0.67 -9.72
C SER A 89 1.07 -1.08 -8.26
N CYS A 90 1.38 -2.33 -7.94
CA CYS A 90 1.35 -2.91 -6.59
C CYS A 90 2.71 -3.43 -6.12
N THR A 91 3.81 -2.83 -6.61
CA THR A 91 5.17 -3.39 -6.43
C THR A 91 5.94 -2.86 -5.23
N GLY A 92 5.42 -1.87 -4.53
CA GLY A 92 6.18 -1.22 -3.46
C GLY A 92 7.46 -0.55 -3.98
N PHE A 93 8.42 -0.42 -3.10
CA PHE A 93 9.75 0.09 -3.42
C PHE A 93 10.73 -1.02 -3.87
N VAL A 94 10.21 -2.15 -4.33
CA VAL A 94 11.03 -3.26 -4.86
C VAL A 94 11.76 -2.80 -6.12
N GLY A 95 13.05 -3.02 -6.16
CA GLY A 95 13.92 -2.57 -7.25
C GLY A 95 14.69 -1.28 -6.96
N GLY A 96 14.43 -0.65 -5.80
CA GLY A 96 15.18 0.52 -5.32
C GLY A 96 14.77 1.85 -5.96
N PRO A 97 15.54 2.91 -5.69
CA PRO A 97 15.27 4.27 -6.18
C PRO A 97 15.22 4.35 -7.71
N GLY A 98 14.34 5.20 -8.24
CA GLY A 98 14.16 5.43 -9.68
C GLY A 98 13.20 4.47 -10.38
N VAL A 99 12.82 3.36 -9.75
CA VAL A 99 11.96 2.36 -10.38
C VAL A 99 10.51 2.85 -10.51
N GLN A 100 9.97 3.56 -9.53
CA GLN A 100 8.60 4.09 -9.61
C GLN A 100 8.48 5.15 -10.71
N LEU A 101 9.46 6.02 -10.84
CA LEU A 101 9.52 7.02 -11.91
C LEU A 101 9.70 6.36 -13.29
N LYS A 102 10.51 5.31 -13.39
CA LYS A 102 10.67 4.50 -14.61
C LYS A 102 9.33 3.86 -15.03
N ILE A 103 8.60 3.24 -14.10
CA ILE A 103 7.29 2.63 -14.36
C ILE A 103 6.28 3.68 -14.83
N ALA A 104 6.20 4.82 -14.14
CA ALA A 104 5.30 5.91 -14.51
C ALA A 104 5.60 6.43 -15.92
N ARG A 105 6.87 6.68 -16.27
CA ARG A 105 7.29 7.09 -17.63
C ARG A 105 6.94 6.02 -18.67
N ALA A 106 7.11 4.74 -18.33
CA ALA A 106 6.74 3.65 -19.24
C ALA A 106 5.23 3.59 -19.48
N ALA A 107 4.40 3.79 -18.45
CA ALA A 107 2.95 3.83 -18.57
C ALA A 107 2.49 5.00 -19.45
N LEU A 108 3.02 6.20 -19.24
CA LEU A 108 2.73 7.36 -20.07
C LEU A 108 3.24 7.18 -21.52
N GLY A 109 4.45 6.65 -21.70
CA GLY A 109 5.03 6.36 -23.01
C GLY A 109 4.30 5.27 -23.78
N ALA A 110 3.66 4.34 -23.08
CA ALA A 110 2.79 3.31 -23.66
C ALA A 110 1.44 3.89 -24.14
N GLY A 111 1.02 5.04 -23.61
CA GLY A 111 -0.28 5.63 -23.90
C GLY A 111 -1.43 4.86 -23.24
N VAL A 112 -1.23 4.25 -22.06
CA VAL A 112 -2.32 3.63 -21.33
C VAL A 112 -3.39 4.67 -21.01
N LYS A 113 -4.66 4.27 -21.05
CA LYS A 113 -5.77 5.20 -20.77
C LYS A 113 -5.77 5.66 -19.32
N ARG A 114 -5.41 4.75 -18.39
CA ARG A 114 -5.49 4.99 -16.95
C ARG A 114 -4.34 4.35 -16.21
N TYR A 115 -3.76 5.08 -15.25
CA TYR A 115 -2.63 4.62 -14.45
C TYR A 115 -2.87 4.87 -12.95
N PHE A 116 -2.66 3.84 -12.15
CA PHE A 116 -2.62 3.87 -10.70
C PHE A 116 -1.18 3.64 -10.26
N PRO A 117 -0.42 4.67 -9.87
CA PRO A 117 0.94 4.49 -9.41
C PRO A 117 0.99 3.75 -8.06
N TRP A 118 2.13 3.17 -7.73
CA TRP A 118 2.38 2.71 -6.38
C TRP A 118 2.46 3.93 -5.44
N GLN A 119 1.34 4.29 -4.84
CA GLN A 119 1.25 5.34 -3.82
C GLN A 119 0.24 4.97 -2.73
N PHE A 120 0.02 3.68 -2.51
CA PHE A 120 -0.81 3.14 -1.44
C PHE A 120 -0.10 3.31 -0.09
N GLY A 121 -0.07 4.52 0.39
CA GLY A 121 0.67 4.92 1.59
C GLY A 121 0.19 6.27 2.12
N VAL A 122 1.13 7.00 2.69
CA VAL A 122 0.93 8.30 3.34
C VAL A 122 0.62 9.43 2.36
N ASP A 123 0.22 10.61 2.86
CA ASP A 123 0.09 11.80 2.02
C ASP A 123 1.45 12.47 1.81
N TYR A 124 2.12 12.09 0.73
CA TYR A 124 3.44 12.59 0.38
C TYR A 124 3.48 14.11 0.19
N GLU A 125 2.39 14.75 -0.23
CA GLU A 125 2.36 16.21 -0.42
C GLU A 125 2.37 16.96 0.92
N VAL A 126 1.62 16.45 1.89
CA VAL A 126 1.63 17.04 3.25
C VAL A 126 2.96 16.79 3.93
N ILE A 127 3.59 15.62 3.73
CA ILE A 127 4.93 15.34 4.24
C ILE A 127 5.94 16.29 3.61
N GLY A 128 5.91 16.45 2.28
CA GLY A 128 6.80 17.32 1.52
C GLY A 128 8.14 16.67 1.19
N ARG A 129 8.90 17.37 0.36
CA ARG A 129 10.25 16.96 -0.07
C ARG A 129 11.28 17.08 1.05
N GLY A 130 12.33 16.27 0.98
CA GLY A 130 13.43 16.26 1.94
C GLY A 130 13.04 15.70 3.30
N SER A 131 11.99 14.88 3.38
CA SER A 131 11.65 14.15 4.60
C SER A 131 12.74 13.13 4.97
N ALA A 132 12.68 12.58 6.18
CA ALA A 132 13.62 11.55 6.60
C ALA A 132 13.59 10.31 5.69
N GLN A 133 12.46 10.04 5.01
CA GLN A 133 12.33 8.95 4.04
C GLN A 133 12.53 9.48 2.62
N ASP A 134 13.76 9.38 2.12
CA ASP A 134 14.19 9.84 0.80
C ASP A 134 13.42 9.19 -0.37
N LEU A 135 12.90 7.97 -0.21
CA LEU A 135 12.04 7.34 -1.21
C LEU A 135 10.74 8.13 -1.48
N PHE A 136 10.33 9.00 -0.57
CA PHE A 136 9.13 9.81 -0.73
C PHE A 136 9.31 10.95 -1.75
N ASP A 137 10.52 11.42 -1.95
CA ASP A 137 10.81 12.42 -2.98
C ASP A 137 10.52 11.86 -4.38
N GLU A 138 10.84 10.58 -4.64
CA GLU A 138 10.49 9.93 -5.90
C GLU A 138 8.96 9.84 -6.10
N GLN A 139 8.18 9.65 -5.02
CA GLN A 139 6.72 9.66 -5.12
C GLN A 139 6.18 11.03 -5.54
N LEU A 140 6.80 12.10 -5.06
CA LEU A 140 6.48 13.47 -5.49
C LEU A 140 6.88 13.71 -6.95
N ASP A 141 8.03 13.19 -7.39
CA ASP A 141 8.43 13.25 -8.81
C ASP A 141 7.44 12.52 -9.72
N VAL A 142 6.89 11.39 -9.27
CA VAL A 142 5.82 10.67 -9.98
C VAL A 142 4.55 11.53 -10.06
N ARG A 143 4.15 12.21 -8.96
CA ARG A 143 2.99 13.11 -8.95
C ARG A 143 3.18 14.28 -9.92
N ASP A 144 4.35 14.91 -9.91
CA ASP A 144 4.68 16.02 -10.81
C ASP A 144 4.62 15.57 -12.28
N LEU A 145 5.19 14.39 -12.58
CA LEU A 145 5.13 13.79 -13.91
C LEU A 145 3.68 13.54 -14.36
N LEU A 146 2.84 12.97 -13.50
CA LEU A 146 1.45 12.66 -13.83
C LEU A 146 0.63 13.94 -14.09
N ARG A 147 0.88 15.00 -13.32
CA ARG A 147 0.21 16.31 -13.49
C ARG A 147 0.68 17.11 -14.70
N SER A 148 1.86 16.83 -15.22
CA SER A 148 2.43 17.51 -16.37
C SER A 148 1.85 17.10 -17.73
N GLN A 149 0.87 16.17 -17.74
CA GLN A 149 0.29 15.62 -18.96
C GLN A 149 -1.23 15.35 -18.80
N GLU A 150 -1.95 15.25 -19.94
CA GLU A 150 -3.41 15.10 -19.99
C GLU A 150 -3.88 13.85 -20.77
N ARG A 151 -2.94 13.06 -21.31
CA ARG A 151 -3.29 11.91 -22.17
C ARG A 151 -3.65 10.65 -21.41
N THR A 152 -3.05 10.42 -20.25
CA THR A 152 -3.30 9.31 -19.37
C THR A 152 -4.01 9.82 -18.13
N GLU A 153 -5.21 9.33 -17.85
CA GLU A 153 -5.87 9.56 -16.57
C GLU A 153 -5.06 8.90 -15.45
N TRP A 154 -4.94 9.55 -14.33
CA TRP A 154 -4.26 8.97 -13.18
C TRP A 154 -5.13 9.03 -11.92
N VAL A 155 -4.95 8.05 -11.05
CA VAL A 155 -5.58 8.05 -9.73
C VAL A 155 -4.54 7.60 -8.71
N ILE A 156 -4.29 8.44 -7.72
CA ILE A 156 -3.42 8.15 -6.59
C ILE A 156 -4.30 7.73 -5.42
N VAL A 157 -4.07 6.55 -4.86
CA VAL A 157 -4.81 6.06 -3.70
C VAL A 157 -3.90 6.13 -2.48
N SER A 158 -4.22 7.04 -1.54
CA SER A 158 -3.51 7.20 -0.27
C SER A 158 -4.27 6.44 0.81
N THR A 159 -3.62 5.48 1.46
CA THR A 159 -4.26 4.48 2.35
C THR A 159 -3.71 4.47 3.77
N GLY A 160 -2.75 5.36 4.06
CA GLY A 160 -2.00 5.31 5.31
C GLY A 160 -1.00 4.17 5.35
N MET A 161 -0.75 3.67 6.53
CA MET A 161 0.10 2.51 6.76
C MET A 161 -0.71 1.22 6.57
N PHE A 162 -0.10 0.16 6.10
CA PHE A 162 -0.73 -1.17 6.16
C PHE A 162 -0.91 -1.58 7.62
N THR A 163 -2.11 -2.03 7.99
CA THR A 163 -2.43 -2.40 9.38
C THR A 163 -1.43 -3.41 9.93
N SER A 164 -1.01 -4.39 9.14
CA SER A 164 0.00 -5.40 9.49
C SER A 164 1.34 -4.80 9.88
N PHE A 165 1.72 -3.66 9.31
CA PHE A 165 3.02 -3.04 9.55
C PHE A 165 3.18 -2.45 10.97
N LEU A 166 2.07 -2.09 11.63
CA LEU A 166 2.11 -1.69 13.05
C LEU A 166 2.64 -2.81 13.96
N PHE A 167 2.41 -4.06 13.56
CA PHE A 167 2.74 -5.28 14.30
C PHE A 167 4.02 -5.96 13.79
N GLU A 168 4.70 -5.33 12.83
CA GLU A 168 5.98 -5.83 12.33
C GLU A 168 7.04 -5.69 13.43
N PRO A 169 7.63 -6.82 13.92
CA PRO A 169 8.59 -6.77 15.04
C PRO A 169 9.77 -5.85 14.78
N SER A 170 10.25 -5.79 13.54
CA SER A 170 11.36 -4.93 13.14
C SER A 170 11.00 -3.45 13.13
N PHE A 171 9.73 -3.10 12.92
CA PHE A 171 9.22 -1.73 13.06
C PHE A 171 9.05 -1.35 14.52
N GLY A 172 8.61 -2.29 15.38
CA GLY A 172 8.66 -2.20 16.83
C GLY A 172 7.64 -1.25 17.45
N VAL A 173 6.57 -0.86 16.76
CA VAL A 173 5.47 -0.08 17.35
C VAL A 173 4.68 -0.93 18.32
N VAL A 174 4.20 -2.10 17.88
CA VAL A 174 3.59 -3.10 18.75
C VAL A 174 4.49 -4.32 18.81
N ASP A 175 5.09 -4.56 19.95
CA ASP A 175 5.94 -5.74 20.22
C ASP A 175 5.22 -6.66 21.19
N LEU A 176 4.48 -7.61 20.66
CA LEU A 176 3.71 -8.58 21.43
C LEU A 176 4.61 -9.51 22.25
N ALA A 177 5.81 -9.83 21.75
CA ALA A 177 6.74 -10.72 22.45
C ALA A 177 7.32 -10.06 23.72
N ARG A 178 7.42 -8.72 23.73
CA ARG A 178 7.89 -7.94 24.88
C ARG A 178 6.75 -7.27 25.63
N ASN A 179 5.51 -7.51 25.25
CA ASN A 179 4.32 -6.87 25.81
C ASN A 179 4.48 -5.34 25.87
N THR A 180 4.85 -4.71 24.73
CA THR A 180 5.20 -3.28 24.66
C THR A 180 4.51 -2.60 23.50
N VAL A 181 4.05 -1.37 23.70
CA VAL A 181 3.63 -0.44 22.64
C VAL A 181 4.48 0.83 22.73
N ASN A 182 5.10 1.18 21.60
CA ASN A 182 5.97 2.35 21.47
C ASN A 182 5.27 3.41 20.59
N ALA A 183 4.90 4.53 21.21
CA ALA A 183 4.32 5.67 20.51
C ALA A 183 5.41 6.43 19.73
N LEU A 184 5.19 6.66 18.44
CA LEU A 184 6.08 7.45 17.60
C LEU A 184 5.74 8.94 17.74
N GLY A 185 6.68 9.73 18.29
CA GLY A 185 6.55 11.16 18.55
C GLY A 185 5.80 11.48 19.82
N GLY A 186 4.66 10.85 20.08
CA GLY A 186 3.82 11.06 21.25
C GLY A 186 2.54 10.24 21.23
N TRP A 187 1.87 10.15 22.36
CA TRP A 187 0.66 9.34 22.52
C TRP A 187 -0.54 9.88 21.74
N ASP A 188 -0.60 11.20 21.54
CA ASP A 188 -1.67 11.87 20.81
C ASP A 188 -1.43 11.89 19.28
N ASN A 189 -0.23 11.50 18.82
CA ASN A 189 0.01 11.32 17.40
C ASN A 189 -0.89 10.21 16.86
N ALA A 190 -1.47 10.47 15.70
CA ALA A 190 -2.35 9.53 15.02
C ALA A 190 -1.68 8.93 13.78
N VAL A 191 -2.18 7.75 13.41
CA VAL A 191 -1.83 7.07 12.17
C VAL A 191 -3.09 6.53 11.51
N THR A 192 -3.23 6.74 10.20
CA THR A 192 -4.24 6.06 9.40
C THR A 192 -3.69 4.70 8.97
N VAL A 193 -4.51 3.66 9.15
CA VAL A 193 -4.18 2.29 8.78
C VAL A 193 -5.26 1.68 7.89
N THR A 194 -4.86 0.81 6.97
CA THR A 194 -5.80 0.07 6.11
C THR A 194 -5.23 -1.32 5.84
N THR A 195 -6.08 -2.35 5.86
CA THR A 195 -5.66 -3.71 5.53
C THR A 195 -5.36 -3.83 4.03
N ALA A 196 -4.49 -4.74 3.63
CA ALA A 196 -4.22 -4.98 2.22
C ALA A 196 -5.48 -5.44 1.46
N GLU A 197 -6.33 -6.23 2.10
CA GLU A 197 -7.62 -6.68 1.57
C GLU A 197 -8.55 -5.51 1.29
N ASP A 198 -8.70 -4.58 2.24
CA ASP A 198 -9.54 -3.39 2.05
C ASP A 198 -8.96 -2.44 1.01
N ILE A 199 -7.64 -2.26 0.98
CA ILE A 199 -6.99 -1.49 -0.08
C ILE A 199 -7.35 -2.09 -1.45
N GLY A 200 -7.27 -3.42 -1.59
CA GLY A 200 -7.65 -4.12 -2.81
C GLY A 200 -9.12 -3.93 -3.19
N ALA A 201 -10.02 -4.08 -2.21
CA ALA A 201 -11.47 -3.92 -2.41
C ALA A 201 -11.82 -2.47 -2.80
N VAL A 202 -11.37 -1.49 -2.01
CA VAL A 202 -11.67 -0.07 -2.25
C VAL A 202 -11.01 0.42 -3.55
N THR A 203 -9.79 -0.01 -3.87
CA THR A 203 -9.15 0.31 -5.15
C THR A 203 -9.98 -0.20 -6.32
N THR A 204 -10.55 -1.40 -6.20
CA THR A 204 -11.45 -1.95 -7.23
C THR A 204 -12.69 -1.09 -7.40
N GLU A 205 -13.32 -0.64 -6.31
CA GLU A 205 -14.48 0.27 -6.40
C GLU A 205 -14.09 1.63 -7.02
N ILE A 206 -12.91 2.16 -6.72
CA ILE A 206 -12.38 3.37 -7.37
C ILE A 206 -12.16 3.16 -8.88
N VAL A 207 -11.65 1.99 -9.28
CA VAL A 207 -11.48 1.66 -10.72
C VAL A 207 -12.80 1.70 -11.45
N PHE A 208 -13.88 1.20 -10.86
CA PHE A 208 -15.21 1.10 -11.48
C PHE A 208 -16.20 2.16 -11.02
N ALA A 209 -15.74 3.19 -10.32
CA ALA A 209 -16.60 4.27 -9.81
C ALA A 209 -17.39 4.97 -10.93
N THR A 210 -18.64 5.33 -10.63
CA THR A 210 -19.47 6.15 -11.48
C THR A 210 -20.05 7.28 -10.64
N PRO A 211 -19.75 8.57 -10.97
CA PRO A 211 -18.92 9.03 -12.09
C PRO A 211 -17.47 8.58 -11.97
N ARG A 212 -16.77 8.47 -13.11
CA ARG A 212 -15.38 8.03 -13.20
C ARG A 212 -14.45 8.96 -12.42
N ILE A 213 -13.64 8.40 -11.56
CA ILE A 213 -12.61 9.11 -10.81
C ILE A 213 -11.35 9.21 -11.67
N ALA A 214 -10.85 10.43 -11.92
CA ALA A 214 -9.66 10.67 -12.72
C ALA A 214 -8.90 11.91 -12.24
N ASN A 215 -7.59 11.91 -12.42
CA ASN A 215 -6.67 13.02 -12.18
C ASN A 215 -6.76 13.60 -10.76
N GLN A 216 -6.86 12.73 -9.77
CA GLN A 216 -6.95 13.15 -8.37
C GLN A 216 -6.33 12.14 -7.39
N VAL A 217 -6.08 12.62 -6.18
CA VAL A 217 -5.72 11.82 -5.02
C VAL A 217 -7.00 11.41 -4.29
N VAL A 218 -7.11 10.14 -3.95
CA VAL A 218 -8.23 9.56 -3.20
C VAL A 218 -7.69 9.03 -1.87
N HIS A 219 -8.21 9.54 -0.77
CA HIS A 219 -7.87 9.05 0.56
C HIS A 219 -8.81 7.92 0.98
N VAL A 220 -8.23 6.88 1.58
CA VAL A 220 -8.91 5.69 2.09
C VAL A 220 -8.43 5.45 3.52
N ALA A 221 -9.28 4.96 4.41
CA ALA A 221 -8.89 4.57 5.76
C ALA A 221 -9.70 3.36 6.20
N GLY A 222 -9.03 2.32 6.68
CA GLY A 222 -9.64 1.28 7.52
C GLY A 222 -9.93 1.84 8.90
N ASP A 223 -8.92 2.49 9.48
CA ASP A 223 -9.04 3.19 10.75
C ASP A 223 -8.07 4.38 10.84
N THR A 224 -8.33 5.34 11.72
CA THR A 224 -7.38 6.39 12.10
C THR A 224 -7.35 6.47 13.62
N VAL A 225 -6.22 6.06 14.20
CA VAL A 225 -6.07 5.89 15.63
C VAL A 225 -4.86 6.63 16.16
N THR A 226 -4.96 7.16 17.38
CA THR A 226 -3.80 7.63 18.12
C THR A 226 -3.01 6.44 18.68
N TYR A 227 -1.72 6.65 18.99
CA TYR A 227 -0.94 5.59 19.65
C TYR A 227 -1.51 5.24 21.03
N HIS A 228 -2.20 6.19 21.69
CA HIS A 228 -2.94 5.93 22.91
C HIS A 228 -4.06 4.90 22.67
N GLN A 229 -4.93 5.17 21.70
CA GLN A 229 -6.02 4.26 21.33
C GLN A 229 -5.51 2.88 20.87
N LEU A 230 -4.39 2.84 20.14
CA LEU A 230 -3.73 1.59 19.76
C LEU A 230 -3.34 0.78 21.01
N ALA A 231 -2.64 1.41 21.97
CA ALA A 231 -2.21 0.72 23.21
C ALA A 231 -3.40 0.23 24.05
N ASP A 232 -4.46 1.05 24.18
CA ASP A 232 -5.68 0.66 24.88
C ASP A 232 -6.40 -0.51 24.20
N THR A 233 -6.38 -0.56 22.88
CA THR A 233 -6.95 -1.68 22.12
C THR A 233 -6.14 -2.95 22.33
N VAL A 234 -4.80 -2.86 22.33
CA VAL A 234 -3.93 -4.00 22.64
C VAL A 234 -4.18 -4.51 24.06
N ASP A 235 -4.22 -3.61 25.07
CA ASP A 235 -4.52 -3.96 26.47
C ASP A 235 -5.85 -4.73 26.57
N ARG A 236 -6.89 -4.21 25.97
CA ARG A 236 -8.23 -4.79 26.02
C ARG A 236 -8.30 -6.18 25.35
N LEU A 237 -7.61 -6.37 24.25
CA LEU A 237 -7.64 -7.64 23.52
C LEU A 237 -6.77 -8.71 24.14
N LEU A 238 -5.63 -8.32 24.74
CA LEU A 238 -4.75 -9.27 25.43
C LEU A 238 -5.17 -9.52 26.88
N GLY A 239 -6.07 -8.71 27.45
CA GLY A 239 -6.45 -8.79 28.87
C GLY A 239 -5.32 -8.43 29.82
N THR A 240 -4.34 -7.65 29.38
CA THR A 240 -3.16 -7.25 30.15
C THR A 240 -2.83 -5.76 29.91
N HIS A 241 -1.89 -5.24 30.67
CA HIS A 241 -1.37 -3.89 30.43
C HIS A 241 -0.01 -3.95 29.78
N VAL A 242 0.08 -3.43 28.55
CA VAL A 242 1.36 -3.34 27.85
C VAL A 242 2.26 -2.29 28.46
N LEU A 243 3.56 -2.52 28.39
CA LEU A 243 4.55 -1.50 28.69
C LEU A 243 4.47 -0.40 27.62
N ARG A 244 4.34 0.84 28.09
CA ARG A 244 4.14 2.00 27.21
C ARG A 244 5.39 2.87 27.17
N ALA A 245 5.96 3.09 26.00
CA ALA A 245 7.10 3.98 25.80
C ALA A 245 6.82 5.01 24.71
N VAL A 246 7.51 6.13 24.75
CA VAL A 246 7.48 7.15 23.70
C VAL A 246 8.85 7.21 23.05
N TRP A 247 8.89 7.06 21.74
CA TRP A 247 10.06 7.34 20.93
C TRP A 247 9.93 8.74 20.35
N SER A 248 10.52 9.73 21.02
CA SER A 248 10.43 11.12 20.61
C SER A 248 11.11 11.35 19.26
N VAL A 249 10.68 12.40 18.53
CA VAL A 249 11.27 12.78 17.23
C VAL A 249 12.78 12.97 17.35
N ASP A 250 13.26 13.65 18.41
CA ASP A 250 14.69 13.90 18.63
C ASP A 250 15.47 12.61 18.85
N GLU A 251 14.92 11.66 19.61
CA GLU A 251 15.57 10.37 19.83
C GLU A 251 15.65 9.57 18.51
N LEU A 252 14.56 9.51 17.75
CA LEU A 252 14.52 8.81 16.46
C LEU A 252 15.47 9.45 15.44
N LYS A 253 15.58 10.77 15.39
CA LYS A 253 16.57 11.47 14.57
C LYS A 253 18.02 11.15 14.98
N ARG A 254 18.30 11.07 16.29
CA ARG A 254 19.62 10.62 16.78
C ARG A 254 19.92 9.16 16.41
N GLN A 255 18.92 8.28 16.44
CA GLN A 255 19.08 6.89 16.03
C GLN A 255 19.30 6.78 14.51
N LEU A 256 18.57 7.55 13.71
CA LEU A 256 18.76 7.61 12.25
C LEU A 256 20.16 8.15 11.90
N ALA A 257 20.67 9.15 12.63
CA ALA A 257 21.99 9.69 12.38
C ALA A 257 23.13 8.66 12.58
N LYS A 258 22.91 7.62 13.40
CA LYS A 258 23.87 6.50 13.57
C LYS A 258 23.88 5.51 12.40
N ASP A 259 22.77 5.41 11.70
CA ASP A 259 22.61 4.58 10.50
C ASP A 259 21.64 5.25 9.52
N PRO A 260 22.14 6.19 8.70
CA PRO A 260 21.29 6.99 7.80
C PRO A 260 20.66 6.20 6.65
N HIS A 261 21.06 4.96 6.44
CA HIS A 261 20.55 4.10 5.38
C HIS A 261 19.45 3.14 5.86
N ASP A 262 19.23 3.03 7.17
CA ASP A 262 18.19 2.17 7.75
C ASP A 262 16.78 2.68 7.36
N ALA A 263 16.12 1.95 6.48
CA ALA A 263 14.80 2.30 5.97
C ALA A 263 13.74 2.39 7.08
N LEU A 264 13.79 1.49 8.07
CA LEU A 264 12.81 1.48 9.17
C LEU A 264 12.99 2.67 10.09
N ARG A 265 14.22 3.10 10.37
CA ARG A 265 14.48 4.33 11.14
C ARG A 265 13.98 5.57 10.41
N LYS A 266 14.14 5.62 9.08
CA LYS A 266 13.58 6.68 8.24
C LYS A 266 12.05 6.75 8.39
N TYR A 267 11.36 5.61 8.27
CA TYR A 267 9.91 5.53 8.49
C TYR A 267 9.51 5.98 9.89
N ARG A 268 10.20 5.51 10.94
CA ARG A 268 9.89 5.91 12.32
C ARG A 268 9.94 7.43 12.52
N VAL A 269 10.95 8.10 11.92
CA VAL A 269 11.05 9.57 12.02
C VAL A 269 9.85 10.23 11.34
N VAL A 270 9.48 9.83 10.13
CA VAL A 270 8.35 10.41 9.40
C VAL A 270 7.05 10.24 10.18
N PHE A 271 6.78 9.03 10.70
CA PHE A 271 5.56 8.79 11.48
C PHE A 271 5.56 9.52 12.82
N ALA A 272 6.74 9.71 13.43
CA ALA A 272 6.85 10.47 14.66
C ALA A 272 6.62 11.99 14.46
N GLU A 273 6.97 12.53 13.30
CA GLU A 273 6.68 13.92 12.93
C GLU A 273 5.17 14.18 12.74
N GLY A 274 4.36 13.13 12.50
CA GLY A 274 2.90 13.18 12.52
C GLY A 274 2.25 13.92 11.35
N ARG A 275 3.02 14.40 10.37
CA ARG A 275 2.49 15.14 9.21
C ARG A 275 2.19 14.18 8.06
N GLY A 276 0.96 14.27 7.49
CA GLY A 276 0.58 13.49 6.32
C GLY A 276 0.49 11.98 6.53
N VAL A 277 0.50 11.50 7.78
CA VAL A 277 0.42 10.08 8.14
C VAL A 277 -0.94 9.68 8.69
N ALA A 278 -1.81 10.66 8.94
CA ALA A 278 -3.17 10.47 9.40
C ALA A 278 -4.10 11.52 8.80
N TRP A 279 -5.37 11.16 8.61
CA TRP A 279 -6.44 12.03 8.12
C TRP A 279 -7.79 11.65 8.70
N ASP A 280 -8.77 12.55 8.58
CA ASP A 280 -10.13 12.33 9.02
C ASP A 280 -10.79 11.22 8.20
N GLN A 281 -11.24 10.17 8.88
CA GLN A 281 -12.00 9.07 8.27
C GLN A 281 -13.25 9.53 7.54
N GLN A 282 -13.94 10.55 8.04
CA GLN A 282 -15.19 11.05 7.43
C GLN A 282 -14.95 11.64 6.04
N SER A 283 -13.73 12.09 5.77
CA SER A 283 -13.34 12.63 4.46
C SER A 283 -12.93 11.56 3.45
N THR A 284 -12.84 10.30 3.84
CA THR A 284 -12.32 9.22 2.97
C THR A 284 -13.36 8.71 2.00
N PHE A 285 -12.89 8.21 0.86
CA PHE A 285 -13.75 7.67 -0.20
C PHE A 285 -14.61 6.51 0.30
N ASN A 286 -14.05 5.57 1.03
CA ASN A 286 -14.81 4.42 1.53
C ASN A 286 -15.92 4.85 2.49
N THR A 287 -15.68 5.81 3.39
CA THR A 287 -16.71 6.33 4.29
C THR A 287 -17.80 7.06 3.51
N GLN A 288 -17.44 7.93 2.58
CA GLN A 288 -18.41 8.69 1.77
C GLN A 288 -19.26 7.80 0.86
N GLN A 289 -18.72 6.66 0.43
CA GLN A 289 -19.43 5.68 -0.40
C GLN A 289 -20.13 4.58 0.41
N GLY A 290 -20.04 4.60 1.74
CA GLY A 290 -20.61 3.56 2.60
C GLY A 290 -19.97 2.17 2.39
N ILE A 291 -18.71 2.13 1.96
CA ILE A 291 -17.96 0.88 1.77
C ILE A 291 -17.43 0.43 3.13
N ALA A 292 -17.85 -0.74 3.59
CA ALA A 292 -17.36 -1.33 4.82
C ALA A 292 -15.89 -1.76 4.67
N VAL A 293 -15.10 -1.46 5.69
CA VAL A 293 -13.68 -1.81 5.80
C VAL A 293 -13.39 -2.33 7.20
N CYS A 294 -12.36 -3.15 7.33
CA CYS A 294 -11.93 -3.72 8.58
C CYS A 294 -11.17 -2.66 9.41
N GLY A 295 -11.69 -2.34 10.59
CA GLY A 295 -11.01 -1.48 11.55
C GLY A 295 -9.87 -2.22 12.28
N LEU A 296 -9.04 -1.44 12.98
CA LEU A 296 -7.86 -1.97 13.68
C LEU A 296 -8.23 -3.11 14.67
N GLU A 297 -9.24 -2.91 15.50
CA GLU A 297 -9.65 -3.90 16.51
C GLU A 297 -10.17 -5.19 15.85
N GLU A 298 -10.98 -5.09 14.82
CA GLU A 298 -11.51 -6.23 14.07
C GLU A 298 -10.38 -7.03 13.42
N TRP A 299 -9.42 -6.33 12.78
CA TRP A 299 -8.24 -6.95 12.22
C TRP A 299 -7.42 -7.69 13.29
N MET A 300 -7.22 -7.06 14.45
CA MET A 300 -6.49 -7.69 15.55
C MET A 300 -7.19 -8.96 16.04
N ARG A 301 -8.51 -8.95 16.18
CA ARG A 301 -9.30 -10.13 16.59
C ARG A 301 -9.21 -11.30 15.60
N SER A 302 -9.15 -10.99 14.31
CA SER A 302 -9.06 -12.00 13.24
C SER A 302 -7.64 -12.49 12.98
N ASN A 303 -6.62 -11.78 13.47
CA ASN A 303 -5.22 -12.12 13.24
C ASN A 303 -4.75 -13.24 14.18
N ALA A 304 -4.26 -14.36 13.61
CA ALA A 304 -3.85 -15.54 14.37
C ALA A 304 -2.72 -15.26 15.37
N VAL A 305 -1.77 -14.38 15.03
CA VAL A 305 -0.62 -14.04 15.88
C VAL A 305 -1.11 -13.35 17.16
N ILE A 306 -2.07 -12.42 17.02
CA ILE A 306 -2.64 -11.69 18.16
C ILE A 306 -3.54 -12.61 18.99
N SER A 307 -4.32 -13.46 18.33
CA SER A 307 -5.15 -14.46 19.01
C SER A 307 -4.33 -15.46 19.83
N GLN A 308 -3.15 -15.87 19.33
CA GLN A 308 -2.22 -16.73 20.08
C GLN A 308 -1.59 -16.00 21.26
N ALA A 309 -1.18 -14.73 21.08
CA ALA A 309 -0.63 -13.93 22.17
C ALA A 309 -1.66 -13.74 23.31
N ALA A 310 -2.93 -13.52 22.97
CA ALA A 310 -4.03 -13.40 23.95
C ALA A 310 -4.31 -14.71 24.74
N GLN A 311 -3.98 -15.88 24.17
CA GLN A 311 -4.14 -17.17 24.86
C GLN A 311 -2.96 -17.51 25.79
N THR A 312 -1.84 -16.83 25.64
CA THR A 312 -0.61 -17.08 26.41
C THR A 312 -0.33 -16.00 27.45
N ALA A 313 -1.06 -14.89 27.45
CA ALA A 313 -1.03 -13.80 28.43
C ALA A 313 -1.97 -14.09 29.62
#